data_f2c3150b8b6def9ca9933dc67f8e7699
#
_entry.id   f2c3150b8b6def9ca9933dc67f8e7699
#
_cell.length_a   1.000
_cell.length_b   1.000
_cell.length_c   1.000
_cell.angle_alpha   90.00
_cell.angle_beta   90.00
_cell.angle_gamma   90.00
#
_symmetry.space_group_name_H-M   'P 1'
#
loop_
_entity.id
_entity.type
_entity.pdbx_description
1 polymer ?
#
loop_
_entity_poly.entity_id
_entity_poly.type
_entity_poly.pdbx_seq_one_letter_code
_entity_poly.pdbx_strand_id
1 'polypeptide(L)'
;AMAVQGLASGQGISAVQWPACGILLLGVLRAVCEAWGARRIFGRARAQLSALRAQTAFALAAGSPLDRDRAASGRAASVLAEQAEAVVPYLVRYRPARWRAMVVPVVILGMVAGFSWVAALVLLAAAPLIPLFMAIVGWRAKAASEAQMVETGGMNAFLLDRLRGLATLRALGAVDATAQRLGEAAQSLRERTMAVLRIAFLSSAVLELFSALGVAMVAAYVGFHLLGTLGFGAWGRQLSLGEGLFILLLAPAFFEPLRELSAVWHDRAAGEAALQALDALRARALPLPGADAPIARAATGAARAG
;
A
#
# COMPACT_ATOMS: atom_id res chain seq x y z
N ALA A 1 17.00 4.07 -26.42
CA ALA A 1 18.01 3.11 -26.88
C ALA A 1 18.17 3.19 -28.42
N MET A 2 17.14 2.87 -29.22
CA MET A 2 17.21 2.90 -30.70
C MET A 2 17.59 4.27 -31.26
N ALA A 3 17.02 5.37 -30.76
CA ALA A 3 17.34 6.73 -31.19
C ALA A 3 18.82 7.09 -30.95
N VAL A 4 19.35 6.73 -29.77
CA VAL A 4 20.76 6.98 -29.43
C VAL A 4 21.70 6.16 -30.31
N GLN A 5 21.36 4.90 -30.57
CA GLN A 5 22.13 4.07 -31.50
C GLN A 5 22.10 4.63 -32.91
N GLY A 6 20.95 5.10 -33.40
CA GLY A 6 20.83 5.74 -34.72
C GLY A 6 21.64 7.03 -34.83
N LEU A 7 21.67 7.85 -33.77
CA LEU A 7 22.55 9.04 -33.72
C LEU A 7 24.03 8.65 -33.71
N ALA A 8 24.41 7.65 -32.92
CA ALA A 8 25.79 7.17 -32.87
C ALA A 8 26.27 6.54 -34.17
N SER A 9 25.36 5.99 -34.99
CA SER A 9 25.64 5.45 -36.33
C SER A 9 25.58 6.51 -37.45
N GLY A 10 25.39 7.79 -37.13
CA GLY A 10 25.41 8.88 -38.08
C GLY A 10 24.12 9.07 -38.90
N GLN A 11 23.00 8.46 -38.52
CA GLN A 11 21.72 8.54 -39.26
C GLN A 11 21.00 9.90 -39.11
N GLY A 12 21.57 10.85 -38.38
CA GLY A 12 21.03 12.21 -38.23
C GLY A 12 19.74 12.28 -37.39
N ILE A 13 19.10 13.46 -37.40
CA ILE A 13 17.91 13.78 -36.57
C ILE A 13 16.69 12.92 -36.95
N SER A 14 16.61 12.46 -38.19
CA SER A 14 15.51 11.59 -38.66
C SER A 14 15.36 10.28 -37.88
N ALA A 15 16.47 9.74 -37.37
CA ALA A 15 16.49 8.54 -36.54
C ALA A 15 15.81 8.74 -35.16
N VAL A 16 15.62 9.99 -34.71
CA VAL A 16 15.06 10.35 -33.42
C VAL A 16 13.54 10.60 -33.48
N GLN A 17 13.05 11.10 -34.61
CA GLN A 17 11.66 11.56 -34.75
C GLN A 17 10.65 10.44 -34.48
N TRP A 18 10.79 9.29 -35.13
CA TRP A 18 9.89 8.15 -34.95
C TRP A 18 9.90 7.57 -33.53
N PRO A 19 11.06 7.31 -32.91
CA PRO A 19 11.10 6.88 -31.50
C PRO A 19 10.53 7.94 -30.54
N ALA A 20 10.74 9.24 -30.79
CA ALA A 20 10.21 10.30 -29.94
C ALA A 20 8.67 10.35 -30.01
N CYS A 21 8.09 10.30 -31.22
CA CYS A 21 6.64 10.20 -31.41
C CYS A 21 6.07 8.92 -30.72
N GLY A 22 6.78 7.79 -30.86
CA GLY A 22 6.40 6.55 -30.21
C GLY A 22 6.38 6.65 -28.69
N ILE A 23 7.39 7.25 -28.08
CA ILE A 23 7.46 7.48 -26.62
C ILE A 23 6.31 8.38 -26.16
N LEU A 24 6.04 9.47 -26.90
CA LEU A 24 4.97 10.39 -26.56
C LEU A 24 3.60 9.70 -26.64
N LEU A 25 3.34 8.98 -27.74
CA LEU A 25 2.09 8.24 -27.93
C LEU A 25 1.88 7.19 -26.85
N LEU A 26 2.90 6.36 -26.60
CA LEU A 26 2.85 5.33 -25.56
C LEU A 26 2.72 5.93 -24.15
N GLY A 27 3.37 7.07 -23.90
CA GLY A 27 3.26 7.80 -22.63
C GLY A 27 1.83 8.32 -22.39
N VAL A 28 1.21 8.92 -23.41
CA VAL A 28 -0.18 9.38 -23.33
C VAL A 28 -1.13 8.19 -23.14
N LEU A 29 -0.96 7.13 -23.93
CA LEU A 29 -1.77 5.91 -23.82
C LEU A 29 -1.66 5.29 -22.42
N ARG A 30 -0.44 5.19 -21.90
CA ARG A 30 -0.18 4.73 -20.53
C ARG A 30 -0.92 5.60 -19.51
N ALA A 31 -0.78 6.93 -19.58
CA ALA A 31 -1.42 7.84 -18.64
C ALA A 31 -2.96 7.72 -18.68
N VAL A 32 -3.56 7.59 -19.86
CA VAL A 32 -5.00 7.39 -20.02
C VAL A 32 -5.43 6.05 -19.43
N CYS A 33 -4.72 4.96 -19.72
CA CYS A 33 -5.01 3.64 -19.19
C CYS A 33 -4.87 3.60 -17.66
N GLU A 34 -3.84 4.24 -17.11
CA GLU A 34 -3.62 4.33 -15.66
C GLU A 34 -4.74 5.14 -14.98
N ALA A 35 -5.10 6.30 -15.51
CA ALA A 35 -6.18 7.13 -14.99
C ALA A 35 -7.54 6.40 -15.02
N TRP A 36 -7.84 5.74 -16.12
CA TRP A 36 -9.07 4.98 -16.29
C TRP A 36 -9.12 3.75 -15.37
N GLY A 37 -8.01 3.01 -15.29
CA GLY A 37 -7.85 1.88 -14.39
C GLY A 37 -8.02 2.27 -12.93
N ALA A 38 -7.36 3.35 -12.49
CA ALA A 38 -7.43 3.87 -11.13
C ALA A 38 -8.87 4.28 -10.75
N ARG A 39 -9.59 4.98 -11.64
CA ARG A 39 -11.00 5.35 -11.42
C ARG A 39 -11.89 4.11 -11.27
N ARG A 40 -11.69 3.08 -12.10
CA ARG A 40 -12.47 1.84 -12.03
C ARG A 40 -12.17 1.03 -10.77
N ILE A 41 -10.91 0.90 -10.40
CA ILE A 41 -10.51 0.18 -9.19
C ILE A 41 -11.08 0.90 -7.96
N PHE A 42 -10.98 2.24 -7.90
CA PHE A 42 -11.52 3.03 -6.80
C PHE A 42 -13.05 2.89 -6.68
N GLY A 43 -13.78 3.01 -7.79
CA GLY A 43 -15.23 2.84 -7.82
C GLY A 43 -15.67 1.45 -7.35
N ARG A 44 -14.97 0.39 -7.79
CA ARG A 44 -15.24 -0.98 -7.34
C ARG A 44 -14.91 -1.18 -5.87
N ALA A 45 -13.80 -0.64 -5.38
CA ALA A 45 -13.42 -0.72 -3.97
C ALA A 45 -14.46 -0.03 -3.06
N ARG A 46 -14.95 1.15 -3.46
CA ARG A 46 -16.03 1.85 -2.74
C ARG A 46 -17.34 1.08 -2.76
N ALA A 47 -17.74 0.52 -3.90
CA ALA A 47 -18.93 -0.32 -4.00
C ALA A 47 -18.82 -1.57 -3.11
N GLN A 48 -17.66 -2.22 -3.11
CA GLN A 48 -17.40 -3.38 -2.25
C GLN A 48 -17.46 -3.01 -0.77
N LEU A 49 -16.83 -1.90 -0.36
CA LEU A 49 -16.92 -1.41 1.02
C LEU A 49 -18.36 -1.11 1.43
N SER A 50 -19.14 -0.43 0.56
CA SER A 50 -20.56 -0.14 0.83
C SER A 50 -21.38 -1.42 0.98
N ALA A 51 -21.13 -2.42 0.15
CA ALA A 51 -21.80 -3.72 0.26
C ALA A 51 -21.44 -4.45 1.56
N LEU A 52 -20.16 -4.46 1.95
CA LEU A 52 -19.72 -5.04 3.22
C LEU A 52 -20.35 -4.35 4.43
N ARG A 53 -20.41 -3.01 4.41
CA ARG A 53 -21.07 -2.22 5.45
C ARG A 53 -22.56 -2.53 5.54
N ALA A 54 -23.25 -2.57 4.40
CA ALA A 54 -24.68 -2.88 4.35
C ALA A 54 -24.98 -4.28 4.88
N GLN A 55 -24.20 -5.27 4.47
CA GLN A 55 -24.33 -6.64 4.95
C GLN A 55 -24.09 -6.76 6.45
N THR A 56 -23.04 -6.09 6.97
CA THR A 56 -22.72 -6.10 8.40
C THR A 56 -23.78 -5.36 9.22
N ALA A 57 -24.26 -4.20 8.74
CA ALA A 57 -25.32 -3.45 9.39
C ALA A 57 -26.63 -4.27 9.41
N PHE A 58 -26.96 -4.92 8.32
CA PHE A 58 -28.13 -5.81 8.26
C PHE A 58 -28.02 -6.97 9.25
N ALA A 59 -26.87 -7.64 9.31
CA ALA A 59 -26.65 -8.74 10.25
C ALA A 59 -26.76 -8.27 11.72
N LEU A 60 -26.23 -7.08 12.04
CA LEU A 60 -26.37 -6.49 13.38
C LEU A 60 -27.81 -6.09 13.71
N ALA A 61 -28.57 -5.60 12.73
CA ALA A 61 -29.98 -5.22 12.91
C ALA A 61 -30.88 -6.46 13.05
N ALA A 62 -30.59 -7.56 12.32
CA ALA A 62 -31.29 -8.82 12.41
C ALA A 62 -30.90 -9.64 13.65
N GLY A 63 -29.86 -9.23 14.38
CA GLY A 63 -29.40 -9.90 15.58
C GLY A 63 -30.33 -9.72 16.78
N SER A 64 -30.44 -10.75 17.62
CA SER A 64 -31.27 -10.71 18.83
C SER A 64 -30.76 -9.62 19.83
N PRO A 65 -31.66 -8.77 20.36
CA PRO A 65 -31.30 -7.81 21.41
C PRO A 65 -30.96 -8.49 22.75
N LEU A 66 -31.34 -9.73 22.94
CA LEU A 66 -31.10 -10.54 24.14
C LEU A 66 -29.76 -11.29 24.09
N ASP A 67 -29.01 -11.18 22.99
CA ASP A 67 -27.70 -11.80 22.85
C ASP A 67 -26.69 -11.13 23.80
N ARG A 68 -26.17 -11.90 24.75
CA ARG A 68 -25.17 -11.43 25.74
C ARG A 68 -23.81 -11.12 25.11
N ASP A 69 -23.49 -11.75 23.99
CA ASP A 69 -22.23 -11.58 23.27
C ASP A 69 -22.34 -10.51 22.17
N ARG A 70 -23.47 -9.80 22.12
CA ARG A 70 -23.68 -8.71 21.17
C ARG A 70 -22.59 -7.66 21.30
N ALA A 71 -21.98 -7.29 20.19
CA ALA A 71 -20.98 -6.24 20.17
C ALA A 71 -21.58 -4.92 20.70
N ALA A 72 -20.87 -4.26 21.62
CA ALA A 72 -21.28 -2.93 22.09
C ALA A 72 -21.48 -1.98 20.89
N SER A 73 -22.54 -1.18 20.93
CA SER A 73 -22.92 -0.29 19.81
C SER A 73 -21.80 0.66 19.38
N GLY A 74 -21.02 1.18 20.34
CA GLY A 74 -19.85 2.01 20.05
C GLY A 74 -18.74 1.26 19.28
N ARG A 75 -18.50 0.00 19.63
CA ARG A 75 -17.52 -0.84 18.92
C ARG A 75 -17.99 -1.14 17.49
N ALA A 76 -19.26 -1.50 17.32
CA ALA A 76 -19.82 -1.76 16.01
C ALA A 76 -19.79 -0.51 15.12
N ALA A 77 -20.12 0.66 15.68
CA ALA A 77 -20.03 1.94 14.98
C ALA A 77 -18.59 2.28 14.56
N SER A 78 -17.61 2.12 15.45
CA SER A 78 -16.19 2.37 15.12
C SER A 78 -15.69 1.43 14.02
N VAL A 79 -16.03 0.14 14.07
CA VAL A 79 -15.65 -0.82 13.01
C VAL A 79 -16.28 -0.43 11.67
N LEU A 80 -17.57 -0.11 11.66
CA LEU A 80 -18.29 0.24 10.41
C LEU A 80 -17.87 1.59 9.83
N ALA A 81 -17.65 2.61 10.66
CA ALA A 81 -17.36 3.97 10.20
C ALA A 81 -15.86 4.17 9.92
N GLU A 82 -15.00 3.78 10.86
CA GLU A 82 -13.58 4.11 10.85
C GLU A 82 -12.72 2.97 10.32
N GLN A 83 -12.77 1.80 10.97
CA GLN A 83 -11.86 0.70 10.64
C GLN A 83 -12.11 0.15 9.24
N ALA A 84 -13.37 0.07 8.80
CA ALA A 84 -13.73 -0.41 7.47
C ALA A 84 -13.16 0.45 6.32
N GLU A 85 -12.82 1.72 6.56
CA GLU A 85 -12.17 2.57 5.55
C GLU A 85 -10.80 2.02 5.13
N ALA A 86 -10.10 1.27 5.99
CA ALA A 86 -8.81 0.65 5.66
C ALA A 86 -8.91 -0.42 4.54
N VAL A 87 -10.10 -0.91 4.23
CA VAL A 87 -10.35 -1.82 3.10
C VAL A 87 -10.07 -1.12 1.76
N VAL A 88 -10.32 0.20 1.64
CA VAL A 88 -10.12 0.93 0.39
C VAL A 88 -8.64 0.99 -0.01
N PRO A 89 -7.69 1.48 0.82
CA PRO A 89 -6.26 1.43 0.51
C PRO A 89 -5.76 0.01 0.19
N TYR A 90 -6.22 -0.99 0.93
CA TYR A 90 -5.89 -2.40 0.65
C TYR A 90 -6.28 -2.82 -0.78
N LEU A 91 -7.48 -2.47 -1.24
CA LEU A 91 -7.98 -2.83 -2.57
C LEU A 91 -7.38 -1.97 -3.69
N VAL A 92 -7.18 -0.67 -3.43
CA VAL A 92 -6.78 0.31 -4.47
C VAL A 92 -5.27 0.41 -4.62
N ARG A 93 -4.51 0.27 -3.53
CA ARG A 93 -3.06 0.46 -3.52
C ARG A 93 -2.31 -0.87 -3.41
N TYR A 94 -2.59 -1.68 -2.37
CA TYR A 94 -1.82 -2.90 -2.11
C TYR A 94 -2.04 -3.98 -3.16
N ARG A 95 -3.29 -4.30 -3.52
CA ARG A 95 -3.58 -5.38 -4.49
C ARG A 95 -2.96 -5.12 -5.87
N PRO A 96 -3.09 -3.92 -6.47
CA PRO A 96 -2.42 -3.61 -7.73
C PRO A 96 -0.89 -3.62 -7.61
N ALA A 97 -0.32 -3.06 -6.54
CA ALA A 97 1.12 -3.05 -6.30
C ALA A 97 1.69 -4.48 -6.21
N ARG A 98 0.97 -5.38 -5.52
CA ARG A 98 1.35 -6.81 -5.45
C ARG A 98 1.40 -7.46 -6.84
N TRP A 99 0.39 -7.23 -7.69
CA TRP A 99 0.38 -7.76 -9.04
C TRP A 99 1.50 -7.19 -9.90
N ARG A 100 1.74 -5.88 -9.82
CA ARG A 100 2.86 -5.23 -10.51
C ARG A 100 4.20 -5.81 -10.07
N ALA A 101 4.40 -5.99 -8.76
CA ALA A 101 5.64 -6.55 -8.20
C ALA A 101 5.89 -8.02 -8.59
N MET A 102 4.84 -8.77 -8.95
CA MET A 102 4.99 -10.14 -9.46
C MET A 102 5.23 -10.17 -10.96
N VAL A 103 4.50 -9.38 -11.74
CA VAL A 103 4.51 -9.49 -13.20
C VAL A 103 5.63 -8.67 -13.84
N VAL A 104 5.80 -7.41 -13.44
CA VAL A 104 6.72 -6.48 -14.10
C VAL A 104 8.18 -6.94 -13.99
N PRO A 105 8.70 -7.34 -12.81
CA PRO A 105 10.08 -7.83 -12.71
C PRO A 105 10.32 -9.08 -13.56
N VAL A 106 9.36 -10.00 -13.62
CA VAL A 106 9.50 -11.23 -14.43
C VAL A 106 9.56 -10.90 -15.92
N VAL A 107 8.72 -9.98 -16.39
CA VAL A 107 8.73 -9.53 -17.80
C VAL A 107 10.06 -8.83 -18.12
N ILE A 108 10.51 -7.93 -17.25
CA ILE A 108 11.79 -7.22 -17.44
C ILE A 108 12.94 -8.21 -17.42
N LEU A 109 12.95 -9.16 -16.49
CA LEU A 109 13.98 -10.20 -16.41
C LEU A 109 14.04 -11.02 -17.69
N GLY A 110 12.90 -11.43 -18.23
CA GLY A 110 12.82 -12.14 -19.52
C GLY A 110 13.36 -11.32 -20.69
N MET A 111 13.02 -10.03 -20.76
CA MET A 111 13.54 -9.12 -21.78
C MET A 111 15.07 -8.94 -21.65
N VAL A 112 15.56 -8.69 -20.44
CA VAL A 112 17.01 -8.52 -20.19
C VAL A 112 17.78 -9.81 -20.45
N ALA A 113 17.24 -10.98 -20.06
CA ALA A 113 17.85 -12.29 -20.30
C ALA A 113 18.00 -12.59 -21.79
N GLY A 114 17.09 -12.12 -22.65
CA GLY A 114 17.21 -12.25 -24.10
C GLY A 114 18.45 -11.54 -24.69
N PHE A 115 18.93 -10.49 -24.04
CA PHE A 115 20.15 -9.78 -24.44
C PHE A 115 21.38 -10.22 -23.65
N SER A 116 21.25 -10.38 -22.33
CA SER A 116 22.35 -10.75 -21.44
C SER A 116 21.84 -11.54 -20.23
N TRP A 117 22.30 -12.78 -20.13
CA TRP A 117 21.98 -13.62 -18.99
C TRP A 117 22.69 -13.16 -17.70
N VAL A 118 23.89 -12.55 -17.80
CA VAL A 118 24.60 -12.00 -16.63
C VAL A 118 23.86 -10.80 -16.06
N ALA A 119 23.43 -9.85 -16.90
CA ALA A 119 22.64 -8.71 -16.44
C ALA A 119 21.32 -9.17 -15.77
N ALA A 120 20.66 -10.18 -16.34
CA ALA A 120 19.47 -10.78 -15.76
C ALA A 120 19.76 -11.45 -14.40
N LEU A 121 20.89 -12.15 -14.27
CA LEU A 121 21.30 -12.80 -13.04
C LEU A 121 21.62 -11.77 -11.94
N VAL A 122 22.27 -10.66 -12.29
CA VAL A 122 22.52 -9.54 -11.36
C VAL A 122 21.20 -8.97 -10.81
N LEU A 123 20.22 -8.71 -11.69
CA LEU A 123 18.88 -8.25 -11.28
C LEU A 123 18.18 -9.29 -10.41
N LEU A 124 18.24 -10.56 -10.80
CA LEU A 124 17.63 -11.66 -10.06
C LEU A 124 18.24 -11.83 -8.66
N ALA A 125 19.56 -11.70 -8.53
CA ALA A 125 20.26 -11.79 -7.26
C ALA A 125 19.95 -10.60 -6.34
N ALA A 126 19.76 -9.40 -6.90
CA ALA A 126 19.42 -8.21 -6.15
C ALA A 126 17.92 -8.16 -5.73
N ALA A 127 17.02 -8.81 -6.48
CA ALA A 127 15.58 -8.79 -6.23
C ALA A 127 15.19 -9.30 -4.83
N PRO A 128 15.69 -10.45 -4.32
CA PRO A 128 15.28 -10.98 -3.01
C PRO A 128 15.81 -10.17 -1.82
N LEU A 129 16.85 -9.35 -2.00
CA LEU A 129 17.38 -8.51 -0.91
C LEU A 129 16.33 -7.54 -0.39
N ILE A 130 15.50 -6.98 -1.27
CA ILE A 130 14.44 -6.02 -0.91
C ILE A 130 13.39 -6.66 0.00
N PRO A 131 12.68 -7.75 -0.38
CA PRO A 131 11.68 -8.35 0.49
C PRO A 131 12.29 -8.97 1.76
N LEU A 132 13.52 -9.52 1.68
CA LEU A 132 14.22 -10.06 2.85
C LEU A 132 14.47 -8.96 3.90
N PHE A 133 15.01 -7.82 3.46
CA PHE A 133 15.25 -6.69 4.35
C PHE A 133 13.95 -6.11 4.91
N MET A 134 12.91 -6.02 4.07
CA MET A 134 11.59 -5.57 4.49
C MET A 134 10.95 -6.49 5.55
N ALA A 135 11.17 -7.79 5.48
CA ALA A 135 10.71 -8.72 6.51
C ALA A 135 11.40 -8.46 7.86
N ILE A 136 12.73 -8.25 7.84
CA ILE A 136 13.53 -7.99 9.05
C ILE A 136 13.12 -6.65 9.71
N VAL A 137 12.99 -5.59 8.90
CA VAL A 137 12.60 -4.26 9.40
C VAL A 137 11.12 -4.22 9.78
N GLY A 138 10.28 -4.94 9.05
CA GLY A 138 8.83 -4.97 9.28
C GLY A 138 8.45 -5.48 10.67
N TRP A 139 9.18 -6.45 11.21
CA TRP A 139 8.95 -6.93 12.58
C TRP A 139 9.24 -5.84 13.62
N ARG A 140 10.34 -5.09 13.45
CA ARG A 140 10.68 -3.97 14.34
C ARG A 140 9.70 -2.80 14.20
N ALA A 141 9.30 -2.51 12.96
CA ALA A 141 8.33 -1.46 12.67
C ALA A 141 6.96 -1.77 13.30
N LYS A 142 6.52 -3.04 13.27
CA LYS A 142 5.26 -3.48 13.88
C LYS A 142 5.26 -3.21 15.38
N ALA A 143 6.28 -3.66 16.11
CA ALA A 143 6.38 -3.46 17.56
C ALA A 143 6.41 -1.97 17.95
N ALA A 144 7.14 -1.13 17.20
CA ALA A 144 7.18 0.30 17.43
C ALA A 144 5.83 0.98 17.16
N SER A 145 5.12 0.55 16.10
CA SER A 145 3.80 1.08 15.74
C SER A 145 2.73 0.69 16.76
N GLU A 146 2.75 -0.55 17.25
CA GLU A 146 1.83 -1.00 18.32
C GLU A 146 2.03 -0.17 19.60
N ALA A 147 3.27 0.07 20.00
CA ALA A 147 3.59 0.89 21.17
C ALA A 147 3.12 2.36 20.98
N GLN A 148 3.26 2.92 19.79
CA GLN A 148 2.76 4.26 19.47
C GLN A 148 1.22 4.34 19.52
N MET A 149 0.53 3.32 19.00
CA MET A 149 -0.95 3.30 19.01
C MET A 149 -1.50 3.26 20.44
N VAL A 150 -0.90 2.49 21.34
CA VAL A 150 -1.27 2.45 22.75
C VAL A 150 -1.13 3.83 23.39
N GLU A 151 0.00 4.50 23.17
CA GLU A 151 0.27 5.83 23.72
C GLU A 151 -0.71 6.89 23.18
N THR A 152 -0.99 6.84 21.88
CA THR A 152 -1.97 7.75 21.24
C THR A 152 -3.36 7.56 21.83
N GLY A 153 -3.79 6.30 22.03
CA GLY A 153 -5.06 5.98 22.67
C GLY A 153 -5.15 6.47 24.10
N GLY A 154 -4.07 6.29 24.88
CA GLY A 154 -3.95 6.78 26.25
C GLY A 154 -4.05 8.30 26.36
N MET A 155 -3.35 9.01 25.47
CA MET A 155 -3.38 10.48 25.42
C MET A 155 -4.77 11.01 25.04
N ASN A 156 -5.43 10.42 24.05
CA ASN A 156 -6.78 10.81 23.67
C ASN A 156 -7.79 10.60 24.79
N ALA A 157 -7.74 9.47 25.49
CA ALA A 157 -8.57 9.19 26.64
C ALA A 157 -8.31 10.19 27.77
N PHE A 158 -7.04 10.48 28.07
CA PHE A 158 -6.64 11.49 29.05
C PHE A 158 -7.20 12.87 28.72
N LEU A 159 -7.05 13.33 27.47
CA LEU A 159 -7.56 14.63 27.02
C LEU A 159 -9.10 14.72 27.17
N LEU A 160 -9.84 13.70 26.71
CA LEU A 160 -11.30 13.69 26.80
C LEU A 160 -11.78 13.72 28.25
N ASP A 161 -11.13 12.97 29.14
CA ASP A 161 -11.46 12.93 30.57
C ASP A 161 -11.23 14.30 31.21
N ARG A 162 -10.07 14.96 30.94
CA ARG A 162 -9.75 16.26 31.48
C ARG A 162 -10.61 17.40 30.94
N LEU A 163 -10.98 17.33 29.66
CA LEU A 163 -11.92 18.29 29.07
C LEU A 163 -13.32 18.18 29.70
N ARG A 164 -13.80 16.95 29.96
CA ARG A 164 -15.07 16.73 30.66
C ARG A 164 -15.03 17.22 32.13
N GLY A 165 -13.90 17.06 32.80
CA GLY A 165 -13.70 17.48 34.19
C GLY A 165 -13.12 18.88 34.37
N LEU A 166 -13.10 19.74 33.34
CA LEU A 166 -12.41 21.03 33.37
C LEU A 166 -12.89 21.97 34.48
N ALA A 167 -14.22 21.99 34.77
CA ALA A 167 -14.77 22.77 35.84
C ALA A 167 -14.25 22.34 37.20
N THR A 168 -14.17 21.05 37.46
CA THR A 168 -13.61 20.45 38.68
C THR A 168 -12.13 20.74 38.82
N LEU A 169 -11.35 20.64 37.73
CA LEU A 169 -9.91 20.95 37.74
C LEU A 169 -9.65 22.41 38.11
N ARG A 170 -10.47 23.36 37.60
CA ARG A 170 -10.40 24.76 37.97
C ARG A 170 -10.76 25.00 39.44
N ALA A 171 -11.82 24.37 39.91
CA ALA A 171 -12.25 24.49 41.30
C ALA A 171 -11.20 23.97 42.29
N LEU A 172 -10.44 22.93 41.93
CA LEU A 172 -9.41 22.34 42.75
C LEU A 172 -8.02 22.98 42.55
N GLY A 173 -7.88 24.01 41.68
CA GLY A 173 -6.59 24.64 41.38
C GLY A 173 -5.58 23.71 40.70
N ALA A 174 -6.04 22.59 40.08
CA ALA A 174 -5.20 21.53 39.53
C ALA A 174 -4.86 21.72 38.05
N VAL A 175 -5.07 22.92 37.49
CA VAL A 175 -4.86 23.19 36.07
C VAL A 175 -3.39 23.04 35.68
N ASP A 176 -2.47 23.61 36.44
CA ASP A 176 -1.02 23.59 36.15
C ASP A 176 -0.44 22.16 36.24
N ALA A 177 -0.83 21.41 37.29
CA ALA A 177 -0.42 20.01 37.43
C ALA A 177 -0.96 19.13 36.28
N THR A 178 -2.15 19.43 35.79
CA THR A 178 -2.71 18.74 34.63
C THR A 178 -2.01 19.11 33.34
N ALA A 179 -1.67 20.37 33.15
CA ALA A 179 -0.89 20.84 32.00
C ALA A 179 0.50 20.21 31.96
N GLN A 180 1.18 20.09 33.10
CA GLN A 180 2.48 19.42 33.19
C GLN A 180 2.38 17.92 32.78
N ARG A 181 1.39 17.18 33.31
CA ARG A 181 1.16 15.78 32.93
C ARG A 181 0.82 15.62 31.44
N LEU A 182 0.08 16.57 30.87
CA LEU A 182 -0.19 16.59 29.44
C LEU A 182 1.10 16.80 28.64
N GLY A 183 1.98 17.68 29.10
CA GLY A 183 3.30 17.91 28.51
C GLY A 183 4.16 16.63 28.51
N GLU A 184 4.19 15.89 29.62
CA GLU A 184 4.90 14.62 29.76
C GLU A 184 4.34 13.56 28.82
N ALA A 185 3.01 13.41 28.74
CA ALA A 185 2.35 12.49 27.83
C ALA A 185 2.60 12.84 26.35
N ALA A 186 2.59 14.14 26.01
CA ALA A 186 2.91 14.61 24.68
C ALA A 186 4.38 14.34 24.30
N GLN A 187 5.30 14.47 25.25
CA GLN A 187 6.71 14.15 25.05
C GLN A 187 6.91 12.65 24.83
N SER A 188 6.26 11.79 25.62
CA SER A 188 6.29 10.33 25.43
C SER A 188 5.75 9.94 24.05
N LEU A 189 4.63 10.50 23.63
CA LEU A 189 4.06 10.27 22.31
C LEU A 189 5.00 10.71 21.18
N ARG A 190 5.65 11.88 21.34
CA ARG A 190 6.66 12.38 20.39
C ARG A 190 7.81 11.39 20.24
N GLU A 191 8.37 10.88 21.35
CA GLU A 191 9.50 9.95 21.33
C GLU A 191 9.15 8.65 20.63
N ARG A 192 7.97 8.09 20.91
CA ARG A 192 7.47 6.89 20.23
C ARG A 192 7.19 7.13 18.74
N THR A 193 6.60 8.27 18.41
CA THR A 193 6.37 8.67 17.00
C THR A 193 7.70 8.81 16.26
N MET A 194 8.71 9.45 16.89
CA MET A 194 10.04 9.57 16.29
C MET A 194 10.74 8.22 16.12
N ALA A 195 10.52 7.27 17.02
CA ALA A 195 11.04 5.91 16.85
C ALA A 195 10.43 5.21 15.62
N VAL A 196 9.12 5.32 15.42
CA VAL A 196 8.45 4.79 14.21
C VAL A 196 8.96 5.45 12.95
N LEU A 197 9.08 6.79 12.95
CA LEU A 197 9.59 7.55 11.80
C LEU A 197 11.03 7.17 11.46
N ARG A 198 11.92 7.02 12.46
CA ARG A 198 13.31 6.58 12.23
C ARG A 198 13.36 5.23 11.53
N ILE A 199 12.53 4.27 11.94
CA ILE A 199 12.46 2.95 11.30
C ILE A 199 11.94 3.10 9.87
N ALA A 200 10.92 3.92 9.64
CA ALA A 200 10.36 4.15 8.31
C ALA A 200 11.38 4.80 7.35
N PHE A 201 12.09 5.83 7.80
CA PHE A 201 13.15 6.49 7.02
C PHE A 201 14.32 5.56 6.72
N LEU A 202 14.77 4.80 7.73
CA LEU A 202 15.84 3.82 7.54
C LEU A 202 15.44 2.75 6.53
N SER A 203 14.20 2.28 6.59
CA SER A 203 13.66 1.30 5.63
C SER A 203 13.69 1.85 4.21
N SER A 204 13.25 3.09 4.00
CA SER A 204 13.25 3.73 2.69
C SER A 204 14.67 3.94 2.17
N ALA A 205 15.59 4.40 3.02
CA ALA A 205 16.99 4.62 2.63
C ALA A 205 17.70 3.32 2.22
N VAL A 206 17.45 2.24 2.95
CA VAL A 206 18.06 0.93 2.63
C VAL A 206 17.47 0.32 1.36
N LEU A 207 16.15 0.47 1.14
CA LEU A 207 15.53 0.05 -0.12
C LEU A 207 16.11 0.80 -1.32
N GLU A 208 16.31 2.11 -1.18
CA GLU A 208 16.94 2.94 -2.20
C GLU A 208 18.38 2.51 -2.46
N LEU A 209 19.15 2.24 -1.40
CA LEU A 209 20.53 1.75 -1.50
C LEU A 209 20.63 0.42 -2.25
N PHE A 210 19.77 -0.57 -1.94
CA PHE A 210 19.79 -1.86 -2.65
C PHE A 210 19.38 -1.72 -4.11
N SER A 211 18.38 -0.87 -4.39
CA SER A 211 17.97 -0.57 -5.76
C SER A 211 19.10 0.11 -6.54
N ALA A 212 19.73 1.15 -5.96
CA ALA A 212 20.85 1.86 -6.55
C ALA A 212 22.06 0.94 -6.80
N LEU A 213 22.38 0.06 -5.83
CA LEU A 213 23.45 -0.91 -5.95
C LEU A 213 23.19 -1.90 -7.10
N GLY A 214 21.96 -2.42 -7.19
CA GLY A 214 21.55 -3.31 -8.29
C GLY A 214 21.68 -2.64 -9.65
N VAL A 215 21.23 -1.40 -9.78
CA VAL A 215 21.36 -0.60 -11.00
C VAL A 215 22.84 -0.33 -11.31
N ALA A 216 23.64 0.03 -10.31
CA ALA A 216 25.08 0.30 -10.48
C ALA A 216 25.87 -0.96 -10.93
N MET A 217 25.52 -2.14 -10.39
CA MET A 217 26.12 -3.39 -10.81
C MET A 217 25.81 -3.72 -12.28
N VAL A 218 24.54 -3.53 -12.69
CA VAL A 218 24.15 -3.69 -14.10
C VAL A 218 24.88 -2.68 -14.98
N ALA A 219 25.00 -1.42 -14.54
CA ALA A 219 25.68 -0.37 -15.27
C ALA A 219 27.18 -0.68 -15.44
N ALA A 220 27.83 -1.13 -14.36
CA ALA A 220 29.23 -1.53 -14.42
C ALA A 220 29.43 -2.71 -15.40
N TYR A 221 28.59 -3.75 -15.29
CA TYR A 221 28.66 -4.90 -16.21
C TYR A 221 28.47 -4.47 -17.68
N VAL A 222 27.41 -3.71 -17.97
CA VAL A 222 27.14 -3.23 -19.34
C VAL A 222 28.27 -2.34 -19.85
N GLY A 223 28.82 -1.45 -19.00
CA GLY A 223 29.95 -0.58 -19.35
C GLY A 223 31.20 -1.36 -19.73
N PHE A 224 31.62 -2.31 -18.89
CA PHE A 224 32.80 -3.17 -19.18
C PHE A 224 32.59 -4.07 -20.39
N HIS A 225 31.34 -4.54 -20.61
CA HIS A 225 31.04 -5.35 -21.79
C HIS A 225 31.08 -4.53 -23.08
N LEU A 226 30.60 -3.28 -23.08
CA LEU A 226 30.67 -2.36 -24.21
C LEU A 226 32.11 -1.92 -24.53
N LEU A 227 32.97 -1.82 -23.51
CA LEU A 227 34.42 -1.56 -23.67
C LEU A 227 35.20 -2.77 -24.18
N GLY A 228 34.56 -3.95 -24.29
CA GLY A 228 35.21 -5.17 -24.73
C GLY A 228 36.10 -5.82 -23.69
N THR A 229 36.13 -5.33 -22.44
CA THR A 229 36.95 -5.91 -21.34
C THR A 229 36.29 -7.16 -20.76
N LEU A 230 34.97 -7.33 -20.89
CA LEU A 230 34.22 -8.53 -20.51
C LEU A 230 33.64 -9.17 -21.77
N GLY A 231 34.14 -10.34 -22.14
CA GLY A 231 33.68 -11.06 -23.34
C GLY A 231 32.58 -12.09 -23.10
N PHE A 232 31.95 -12.11 -21.91
CA PHE A 232 30.98 -13.15 -21.56
C PHE A 232 29.65 -12.52 -21.08
N GLY A 233 28.56 -13.31 -21.15
CA GLY A 233 27.28 -12.92 -20.57
C GLY A 233 26.22 -12.43 -21.55
N ALA A 234 26.56 -12.27 -22.85
CA ALA A 234 25.64 -11.82 -23.91
C ALA A 234 25.56 -12.84 -25.07
N TRP A 235 25.38 -14.12 -24.73
CA TRP A 235 25.15 -15.22 -25.70
C TRP A 235 26.20 -15.32 -26.80
N GLY A 236 27.50 -15.08 -26.48
CA GLY A 236 28.61 -15.17 -27.39
C GLY A 236 28.79 -14.01 -28.37
N ARG A 237 28.08 -12.89 -28.16
CA ARG A 237 28.17 -11.67 -28.96
C ARG A 237 28.44 -10.45 -28.07
N GLN A 238 29.01 -9.40 -28.66
CA GLN A 238 29.07 -8.11 -27.96
C GLN A 238 27.72 -7.40 -27.99
N LEU A 239 27.37 -6.76 -26.87
CA LEU A 239 26.18 -5.88 -26.80
C LEU A 239 26.41 -4.65 -27.65
N SER A 240 25.44 -4.27 -28.46
CA SER A 240 25.44 -2.97 -29.10
C SER A 240 25.15 -1.86 -28.07
N LEU A 241 25.51 -0.62 -28.40
CA LEU A 241 25.21 0.53 -27.55
C LEU A 241 23.71 0.63 -27.23
N GLY A 242 22.85 0.35 -28.22
CA GLY A 242 21.39 0.37 -28.04
C GLY A 242 20.90 -0.70 -27.08
N GLU A 243 21.44 -1.92 -27.16
CA GLU A 243 21.08 -3.02 -26.24
C GLU A 243 21.56 -2.73 -24.83
N GLY A 244 22.78 -2.22 -24.67
CA GLY A 244 23.31 -1.80 -23.36
C GLY A 244 22.46 -0.71 -22.72
N LEU A 245 22.09 0.33 -23.48
CA LEU A 245 21.19 1.39 -23.00
C LEU A 245 19.79 0.86 -22.70
N PHE A 246 19.28 -0.10 -23.45
CA PHE A 246 17.99 -0.72 -23.17
C PHE A 246 17.99 -1.44 -21.82
N ILE A 247 19.02 -2.25 -21.53
CA ILE A 247 19.20 -2.91 -20.23
C ILE A 247 19.29 -1.88 -19.10
N LEU A 248 20.09 -0.82 -19.28
CA LEU A 248 20.28 0.24 -18.28
C LEU A 248 18.97 0.99 -17.96
N LEU A 249 18.13 1.24 -18.95
CA LEU A 249 16.84 1.90 -18.76
C LEU A 249 15.81 0.99 -18.07
N LEU A 250 15.91 -0.33 -18.27
CA LEU A 250 15.04 -1.30 -17.62
C LEU A 250 15.44 -1.62 -16.18
N ALA A 251 16.71 -1.46 -15.80
CA ALA A 251 17.19 -1.78 -14.46
C ALA A 251 16.46 -0.99 -13.34
N PRO A 252 16.27 0.34 -13.40
CA PRO A 252 15.46 1.05 -12.44
C PRO A 252 13.98 0.60 -12.44
N ALA A 253 13.41 0.38 -13.62
CA ALA A 253 12.02 -0.05 -13.78
C ALA A 253 11.76 -1.46 -13.19
N PHE A 254 12.79 -2.29 -13.07
CA PHE A 254 12.73 -3.59 -12.41
C PHE A 254 12.50 -3.48 -10.91
N PHE A 255 13.15 -2.52 -10.24
CA PHE A 255 13.05 -2.32 -8.79
C PHE A 255 11.84 -1.51 -8.37
N GLU A 256 11.29 -0.66 -9.26
CA GLU A 256 10.17 0.26 -8.94
C GLU A 256 8.95 -0.46 -8.34
N PRO A 257 8.41 -1.55 -8.93
CA PRO A 257 7.25 -2.25 -8.37
C PRO A 257 7.53 -2.89 -7.01
N LEU A 258 8.77 -3.30 -6.74
CA LEU A 258 9.18 -3.85 -5.44
C LEU A 258 9.18 -2.76 -4.36
N ARG A 259 9.64 -1.55 -4.70
CA ARG A 259 9.59 -0.37 -3.82
C ARG A 259 8.14 0.07 -3.57
N GLU A 260 7.31 0.13 -4.62
CA GLU A 260 5.88 0.43 -4.49
C GLU A 260 5.18 -0.54 -3.54
N LEU A 261 5.43 -1.85 -3.68
CA LEU A 261 4.84 -2.86 -2.81
C LEU A 261 5.27 -2.66 -1.35
N SER A 262 6.54 -2.34 -1.12
CA SER A 262 7.09 -2.07 0.21
C SER A 262 6.45 -0.85 0.87
N ALA A 263 6.21 0.22 0.10
CA ALA A 263 5.58 1.45 0.59
C ALA A 263 4.11 1.25 1.03
N VAL A 264 3.40 0.30 0.41
CA VAL A 264 1.98 0.02 0.71
C VAL A 264 1.76 -1.23 1.56
N TRP A 265 2.83 -1.80 2.13
CA TRP A 265 2.73 -3.02 2.94
C TRP A 265 1.83 -2.87 4.16
N HIS A 266 1.81 -1.67 4.76
CA HIS A 266 0.95 -1.36 5.90
C HIS A 266 -0.54 -1.40 5.56
N ASP A 267 -0.90 -1.02 4.33
CA ASP A 267 -2.28 -1.05 3.85
C ASP A 267 -2.83 -2.48 3.83
N ARG A 268 -1.95 -3.48 3.67
CA ARG A 268 -2.32 -4.91 3.77
C ARG A 268 -2.78 -5.27 5.17
N ALA A 269 -1.94 -5.02 6.17
CA ALA A 269 -2.23 -5.41 7.55
C ALA A 269 -3.51 -4.71 8.07
N ALA A 270 -3.64 -3.40 7.80
CA ALA A 270 -4.80 -2.62 8.17
C ALA A 270 -6.08 -3.12 7.47
N GLY A 271 -6.01 -3.41 6.16
CA GLY A 271 -7.16 -3.89 5.39
C GLY A 271 -7.60 -5.30 5.78
N GLU A 272 -6.65 -6.22 6.00
CA GLU A 272 -6.94 -7.59 6.48
C GLU A 272 -7.57 -7.56 7.88
N ALA A 273 -7.07 -6.72 8.79
CA ALA A 273 -7.65 -6.54 10.12
C ALA A 273 -9.07 -5.95 10.05
N ALA A 274 -9.31 -4.98 9.17
CA ALA A 274 -10.63 -4.40 8.97
C ALA A 274 -11.63 -5.42 8.43
N LEU A 275 -11.22 -6.25 7.46
CA LEU A 275 -12.07 -7.33 6.94
C LEU A 275 -12.40 -8.35 8.04
N GLN A 276 -11.40 -8.77 8.82
CA GLN A 276 -11.62 -9.68 9.96
C GLN A 276 -12.55 -9.09 11.00
N ALA A 277 -12.43 -7.77 11.30
CA ALA A 277 -13.31 -7.09 12.24
C ALA A 277 -14.77 -7.06 11.75
N LEU A 278 -14.99 -6.78 10.46
CA LEU A 278 -16.32 -6.83 9.85
C LEU A 278 -16.90 -8.24 9.86
N ASP A 279 -16.11 -9.26 9.52
CA ASP A 279 -16.53 -10.66 9.52
C ASP A 279 -16.83 -11.15 10.94
N ALA A 280 -16.03 -10.75 11.94
CA ALA A 280 -16.28 -11.08 13.35
C ALA A 280 -17.58 -10.45 13.87
N LEU A 281 -17.93 -9.23 13.45
CA LEU A 281 -19.23 -8.62 13.77
C LEU A 281 -20.39 -9.38 13.15
N ARG A 282 -20.23 -9.87 11.92
CA ARG A 282 -21.27 -10.65 11.21
C ARG A 282 -21.47 -12.04 11.81
N ALA A 283 -20.35 -12.73 12.11
CA ALA A 283 -20.38 -14.09 12.64
C ALA A 283 -20.98 -14.18 14.05
N ARG A 284 -20.89 -13.11 14.83
CA ARG A 284 -21.43 -13.04 16.21
C ARG A 284 -22.89 -12.63 16.28
N ALA A 285 -23.48 -12.15 15.19
CA ALA A 285 -24.89 -11.78 15.16
C ALA A 285 -25.75 -13.05 15.11
N LEU A 286 -26.35 -13.42 16.24
CA LEU A 286 -27.35 -14.52 16.28
C LEU A 286 -28.63 -14.05 15.62
N PRO A 287 -29.04 -14.61 14.47
CA PRO A 287 -30.24 -14.18 13.77
C PRO A 287 -31.48 -14.44 14.64
N LEU A 288 -32.42 -13.52 14.62
CA LEU A 288 -33.74 -13.73 15.23
C LEU A 288 -34.46 -14.86 14.47
N PRO A 289 -35.16 -15.78 15.16
CA PRO A 289 -36.02 -16.76 14.50
C PRO A 289 -37.03 -16.02 13.61
N GLY A 290 -37.04 -16.33 12.31
CA GLY A 290 -37.90 -15.68 11.33
C GLY A 290 -37.32 -14.41 10.68
N ALA A 291 -36.07 -14.05 10.91
CA ALA A 291 -35.43 -12.91 10.24
C ALA A 291 -35.36 -13.05 8.71
N ASP A 292 -35.41 -14.26 8.21
CA ASP A 292 -35.43 -14.59 6.76
C ASP A 292 -36.87 -14.66 6.18
N ALA A 293 -37.89 -14.49 7.04
CA ALA A 293 -39.26 -14.47 6.55
C ALA A 293 -39.48 -13.21 5.70
N PRO A 294 -40.12 -13.33 4.51
CA PRO A 294 -40.46 -12.15 3.74
C PRO A 294 -41.34 -11.24 4.62
N ILE A 295 -40.92 -9.97 4.75
CA ILE A 295 -41.71 -8.96 5.47
C ILE A 295 -43.08 -8.96 4.81
N ALA A 296 -44.10 -9.52 5.51
CA ALA A 296 -45.46 -9.42 5.07
C ALA A 296 -45.74 -7.91 4.97
N ARG A 297 -45.88 -7.36 3.75
CA ARG A 297 -46.32 -6.02 3.53
C ARG A 297 -47.66 -5.91 4.27
N ALA A 298 -47.66 -5.25 5.41
CA ALA A 298 -48.87 -4.88 6.09
C ALA A 298 -49.76 -4.28 5.03
N ALA A 299 -50.90 -4.95 4.78
CA ALA A 299 -51.91 -4.51 3.84
C ALA A 299 -52.41 -3.13 4.29
N THR A 300 -51.77 -2.08 3.77
CA THR A 300 -52.30 -0.70 3.82
C THR A 300 -53.48 -0.64 2.84
N GLY A 301 -54.54 -1.31 3.18
CA GLY A 301 -55.73 -1.48 2.33
C GLY A 301 -57.05 -1.55 3.10
N ALA A 302 -57.14 -0.86 4.26
CA ALA A 302 -58.43 -0.83 4.95
C ALA A 302 -58.60 0.46 5.73
N ALA A 303 -58.53 1.62 5.05
CA ALA A 303 -58.99 2.90 5.63
C ALA A 303 -59.37 3.89 4.51
N ARG A 304 -60.28 3.43 3.62
CA ARG A 304 -61.05 4.32 2.75
C ARG A 304 -62.42 3.65 2.47
N ALA A 305 -63.27 3.65 3.46
CA ALA A 305 -64.72 3.55 3.30
C ALA A 305 -65.36 3.87 4.66
N GLY A 306 -65.88 5.07 4.81
CA GLY A 306 -66.63 5.53 5.98
C GLY A 306 -66.66 7.04 5.98
#